data_dfdedf083fe9d35707b19389d0478154
#
_entry.id   dfdedf083fe9d35707b19389d0478154
#
_cell.length_a   1.000
_cell.length_b   1.000
_cell.length_c   1.000
_cell.angle_alpha   90.00
_cell.angle_beta   90.00
_cell.angle_gamma   90.00
#
_symmetry.space_group_name_H-M   'P 1'
#
loop_
_entity.id
_entity.type
_entity.pdbx_description
1 polymer ?
#
loop_
_entity_poly.entity_id
_entity_poly.type
_entity_poly.pdbx_seq_one_letter_code
_entity_poly.pdbx_strand_id
1 'polypeptide(L)'
;MKRIFFSLLFRQRRMCLWHILISILFFSSITFSQKQTQKADLVLLNGKIITLDSHNTQGRAIAVKGNRINYVGTNVGVMDYIQQGKTQVIDLQGKPVIPGFNDAHLHFLSGGLSLLRVNLTGCKTKTEIATKLKAKIKNTPKGSWVVGRGWDHTLFNKGQWPDKKFLDQITSFHPVYLTRIDGHVAWVNSLALLEANIDKNTPDPEGGEIVRDALGNPTGILKENAADLVANLIPSPTDGDMQKAIQTAIAEAKKNGITSIQDNSDLNVLPIYNTLAEQGNLTVRVSEWLPFEWIKTPEKVDSLKSAFKERGNLLKLGPFKGYVDGTLGSRTAYLFEPYTDDSTSVGIPQYKQEELDSLITKADKMGYQICFHAIGDKANSMVLTAYQKALETNGRQDARHRIEHAQVLREEDIPLFGKLGVIASMQPTHCTSDKRWAEERLGSERCKEAYAWRSLLVKRAHLAFGTDWPVEPLNPLMGLYAAVTRKDPAGNPSQPSWYWRESISLIEALRAYTIGAAYAEFQDNLKGSLEVVKLADMVVLTKDIFVLPPKEILNTEVEATIFDGQVIYVRPEE
;
A
#
# COMPACT_ATOMS: atom_id res chain seq x y z
N MET A 1 57.73 -19.13 75.83
CA MET A 1 56.60 -19.21 74.89
C MET A 1 55.28 -18.78 75.50
N LYS A 2 55.18 -17.55 76.02
CA LYS A 2 53.92 -16.98 76.55
C LYS A 2 54.01 -15.43 76.62
N ARG A 3 54.12 -14.77 75.46
CA ARG A 3 54.08 -13.29 75.39
C ARG A 3 53.73 -12.75 73.93
N ILE A 4 53.07 -13.53 73.08
CA ILE A 4 52.69 -13.05 71.73
C ILE A 4 51.17 -13.11 71.44
N PHE A 5 50.33 -13.53 72.38
CA PHE A 5 48.90 -13.75 72.11
C PHE A 5 47.94 -12.59 72.54
N PHE A 6 48.47 -11.45 73.08
CA PHE A 6 47.57 -10.39 73.60
C PHE A 6 47.51 -9.12 72.79
N SER A 7 48.28 -8.99 71.66
CA SER A 7 48.27 -7.77 70.87
C SER A 7 47.35 -7.82 69.59
N LEU A 8 46.81 -8.96 69.26
CA LEU A 8 45.97 -9.15 68.05
C LEU A 8 44.47 -8.95 68.25
N LEU A 9 43.96 -9.01 69.47
CA LEU A 9 42.54 -8.89 69.79
C LEU A 9 42.03 -7.44 69.93
N PHE A 10 42.91 -6.46 70.09
CA PHE A 10 42.50 -5.03 70.20
C PHE A 10 42.53 -4.27 68.90
N ARG A 11 43.15 -4.80 67.84
CA ARG A 11 43.13 -4.19 66.48
C ARG A 11 41.92 -4.53 65.66
N GLN A 12 41.26 -5.66 65.88
CA GLN A 12 40.06 -6.04 65.13
C GLN A 12 38.75 -5.32 65.54
N ARG A 13 38.64 -4.84 66.77
CA ARG A 13 37.42 -4.12 67.23
C ARG A 13 37.35 -2.66 66.74
N ARG A 14 38.46 -2.03 66.34
CA ARG A 14 38.41 -0.66 65.78
C ARG A 14 38.17 -0.61 64.28
N MET A 15 38.43 -1.67 63.53
CA MET A 15 38.13 -1.74 62.11
C MET A 15 36.66 -2.03 61.79
N CYS A 16 35.93 -2.79 62.62
CA CYS A 16 34.51 -3.05 62.43
C CYS A 16 33.61 -1.83 62.64
N LEU A 17 33.95 -0.89 63.51
CA LEU A 17 33.15 0.33 63.73
C LEU A 17 33.31 1.35 62.60
N TRP A 18 34.44 1.40 61.89
CA TRP A 18 34.63 2.30 60.75
C TRP A 18 33.94 1.80 59.47
N HIS A 19 33.84 0.49 59.28
CA HIS A 19 33.13 -0.07 58.13
C HIS A 19 31.61 0.04 58.26
N ILE A 20 31.08 0.02 59.47
CA ILE A 20 29.63 0.22 59.71
C ILE A 20 29.26 1.70 59.54
N LEU A 21 30.08 2.68 59.91
CA LEU A 21 29.84 4.10 59.66
C LEU A 21 29.97 4.50 58.20
N ILE A 22 30.87 3.89 57.44
CA ILE A 22 30.99 4.13 55.99
C ILE A 22 29.84 3.48 55.21
N SER A 23 29.32 2.33 55.62
CA SER A 23 28.16 1.70 54.99
C SER A 23 26.86 2.46 55.25
N ILE A 24 26.73 3.19 56.34
CA ILE A 24 25.54 4.02 56.63
C ILE A 24 25.60 5.35 55.86
N LEU A 25 26.79 5.88 55.52
CA LEU A 25 26.94 7.09 54.71
C LEU A 25 26.78 6.84 53.20
N PHE A 26 26.92 5.59 52.75
CA PHE A 26 26.67 5.23 51.33
C PHE A 26 25.20 4.87 51.03
N PHE A 27 24.36 4.65 52.03
CA PHE A 27 22.93 4.34 51.85
C PHE A 27 22.01 5.57 51.83
N SER A 28 22.54 6.79 52.04
CA SER A 28 21.74 8.01 52.13
C SER A 28 21.80 8.92 50.88
N SER A 29 22.26 8.41 49.74
CA SER A 29 22.22 9.16 48.48
C SER A 29 21.80 8.32 47.28
N ILE A 30 20.87 7.38 47.45
CA ILE A 30 20.00 7.00 46.35
C ILE A 30 18.96 8.12 46.24
N THR A 31 19.38 9.26 45.73
CA THR A 31 18.44 10.19 45.11
C THR A 31 17.78 9.43 44.00
N PHE A 32 16.57 8.96 44.23
CA PHE A 32 15.63 8.67 43.14
C PHE A 32 15.54 9.96 42.36
N SER A 33 16.37 10.07 41.33
CA SER A 33 16.13 11.04 40.29
C SER A 33 14.75 10.66 39.73
N GLN A 34 13.70 11.28 40.22
CA GLN A 34 12.40 11.24 39.60
C GLN A 34 12.66 11.73 38.16
N LYS A 35 12.72 10.80 37.22
CA LYS A 35 12.84 11.12 35.80
C LYS A 35 11.66 12.03 35.51
N GLN A 36 11.91 13.33 35.46
CA GLN A 36 10.87 14.33 35.26
C GLN A 36 10.15 13.96 33.96
N THR A 37 8.86 13.61 34.08
CA THR A 37 8.05 13.18 32.96
C THR A 37 8.06 14.28 31.89
N GLN A 38 8.59 13.97 30.72
CA GLN A 38 8.65 14.92 29.61
C GLN A 38 7.21 15.24 29.15
N LYS A 39 6.85 16.53 29.20
CA LYS A 39 5.51 16.98 28.81
C LYS A 39 5.27 16.78 27.32
N ALA A 40 4.06 16.32 26.98
CA ALA A 40 3.63 16.03 25.62
C ALA A 40 3.23 17.29 24.85
N ASP A 41 3.32 17.21 23.53
CA ASP A 41 2.76 18.22 22.63
C ASP A 41 1.30 17.88 22.30
N LEU A 42 0.99 16.57 22.15
CA LEU A 42 -0.36 16.04 21.89
C LEU A 42 -0.69 14.92 22.86
N VAL A 43 -1.91 14.94 23.38
CA VAL A 43 -2.50 13.85 24.17
C VAL A 43 -3.86 13.47 23.58
N LEU A 44 -4.04 12.18 23.33
CA LEU A 44 -5.33 11.58 23.01
C LEU A 44 -5.81 10.85 24.26
N LEU A 45 -7.03 11.09 24.73
CA LEU A 45 -7.59 10.47 25.93
C LEU A 45 -9.02 9.96 25.69
N ASN A 46 -9.51 9.14 26.61
CA ASN A 46 -10.84 8.52 26.54
C ASN A 46 -11.04 7.68 25.26
N GLY A 47 -9.97 7.10 24.69
CA GLY A 47 -10.05 6.28 23.49
C GLY A 47 -10.06 4.79 23.77
N LYS A 48 -10.07 4.00 22.69
CA LYS A 48 -9.72 2.58 22.64
C LYS A 48 -8.45 2.44 21.83
N ILE A 49 -7.29 2.48 22.51
CA ILE A 49 -5.98 2.44 21.83
C ILE A 49 -5.62 0.98 21.56
N ILE A 50 -5.56 0.59 20.31
CA ILE A 50 -5.17 -0.74 19.83
C ILE A 50 -3.71 -0.67 19.40
N THR A 51 -2.80 -1.18 20.22
CA THR A 51 -1.36 -0.98 19.99
C THR A 51 -0.80 -1.79 18.85
N LEU A 52 -1.33 -2.98 18.60
CA LEU A 52 -0.78 -3.99 17.70
C LEU A 52 0.68 -4.38 18.04
N ASP A 53 1.10 -4.16 19.29
CA ASP A 53 2.35 -4.70 19.83
C ASP A 53 2.33 -6.24 19.87
N SER A 54 3.41 -6.87 20.30
CA SER A 54 3.51 -8.34 20.38
C SER A 54 2.47 -8.98 21.29
N HIS A 55 1.91 -8.22 22.25
CA HIS A 55 0.93 -8.69 23.25
C HIS A 55 -0.51 -8.24 22.93
N ASN A 56 -0.72 -7.48 21.85
CA ASN A 56 -2.00 -6.83 21.52
C ASN A 56 -2.56 -6.01 22.70
N THR A 57 -1.69 -5.25 23.35
CA THR A 57 -2.02 -4.40 24.47
C THR A 57 -3.08 -3.37 24.07
N GLN A 58 -3.99 -3.06 24.99
CA GLN A 58 -4.98 -1.99 24.79
C GLN A 58 -4.78 -0.90 25.83
N GLY A 59 -4.83 0.35 25.39
CA GLY A 59 -4.78 1.54 26.23
C GLY A 59 -6.07 2.34 26.17
N ARG A 60 -6.13 3.39 27.01
CA ARG A 60 -7.20 4.39 27.02
C ARG A 60 -6.72 5.76 26.61
N ALA A 61 -5.39 5.98 26.64
CA ALA A 61 -4.76 7.24 26.33
C ALA A 61 -3.37 7.03 25.73
N ILE A 62 -2.93 8.02 24.97
CA ILE A 62 -1.60 8.08 24.36
C ILE A 62 -1.08 9.52 24.45
N ALA A 63 0.22 9.69 24.78
CA ALA A 63 0.89 10.98 24.75
C ALA A 63 2.03 10.97 23.70
N VAL A 64 2.18 12.10 23.02
CA VAL A 64 3.15 12.30 21.95
C VAL A 64 4.04 13.50 22.26
N LYS A 65 5.37 13.33 22.08
CA LYS A 65 6.34 14.42 22.14
C LYS A 65 7.16 14.48 20.84
N GLY A 66 7.12 15.64 20.18
CA GLY A 66 7.64 15.75 18.83
C GLY A 66 6.94 14.76 17.91
N ASN A 67 7.69 13.91 17.25
CA ASN A 67 7.15 12.87 16.37
C ASN A 67 7.13 11.46 17.02
N ARG A 68 7.28 11.37 18.36
CA ARG A 68 7.39 10.07 19.05
C ARG A 68 6.30 9.89 20.08
N ILE A 69 5.83 8.64 20.19
CA ILE A 69 4.97 8.20 21.30
C ILE A 69 5.83 8.15 22.56
N ASN A 70 5.43 8.84 23.62
CA ASN A 70 6.14 8.81 24.91
C ASN A 70 5.31 8.22 26.06
N TYR A 71 4.02 7.90 25.81
CA TYR A 71 3.17 7.16 26.73
C TYR A 71 2.03 6.46 26.01
N VAL A 72 1.73 5.24 26.42
CA VAL A 72 0.49 4.52 26.08
C VAL A 72 -0.01 3.86 27.36
N GLY A 73 -1.28 4.05 27.73
CA GLY A 73 -1.82 3.47 28.97
C GLY A 73 -3.18 4.02 29.37
N THR A 74 -3.34 4.35 30.63
CA THR A 74 -4.61 4.79 31.22
C THR A 74 -4.82 6.31 31.12
N ASN A 75 -6.08 6.75 31.20
CA ASN A 75 -6.41 8.19 31.29
C ASN A 75 -5.78 8.86 32.51
N VAL A 76 -5.65 8.15 33.64
CA VAL A 76 -5.02 8.70 34.85
C VAL A 76 -3.52 8.90 34.61
N GLY A 77 -2.83 7.90 34.09
CA GLY A 77 -1.38 7.99 33.88
C GLY A 77 -0.96 9.01 32.83
N VAL A 78 -1.81 9.33 31.84
CA VAL A 78 -1.49 10.33 30.82
C VAL A 78 -1.51 11.76 31.36
N MET A 79 -2.18 12.01 32.49
CA MET A 79 -2.26 13.36 33.09
C MET A 79 -0.89 13.93 33.43
N ASP A 80 0.07 13.07 33.82
CA ASP A 80 1.44 13.48 34.12
C ASP A 80 2.19 14.05 32.89
N TYR A 81 1.68 13.81 31.68
CA TYR A 81 2.25 14.29 30.42
C TYR A 81 1.64 15.61 29.95
N ILE A 82 0.50 16.03 30.52
CA ILE A 82 -0.19 17.26 30.11
C ILE A 82 0.49 18.48 30.76
N GLN A 83 0.74 19.50 29.97
CA GLN A 83 1.12 20.84 30.40
C GLN A 83 -0.02 21.78 30.01
N GLN A 84 -0.69 22.35 31.03
CA GLN A 84 -1.80 23.27 30.81
C GLN A 84 -1.40 24.43 29.88
N GLY A 85 -2.23 24.74 28.88
CA GLY A 85 -2.01 25.81 27.91
C GLY A 85 -0.94 25.54 26.86
N LYS A 86 -0.26 24.37 26.87
CA LYS A 86 0.75 24.00 25.86
C LYS A 86 0.46 22.66 25.18
N THR A 87 0.00 21.65 25.94
CA THR A 87 -0.35 20.34 25.38
C THR A 87 -1.70 20.42 24.70
N GLN A 88 -1.77 20.06 23.42
CA GLN A 88 -3.05 19.83 22.74
C GLN A 88 -3.67 18.55 23.29
N VAL A 89 -4.91 18.62 23.73
CA VAL A 89 -5.65 17.47 24.30
C VAL A 89 -6.88 17.22 23.43
N ILE A 90 -7.02 15.98 22.96
CA ILE A 90 -8.15 15.50 22.16
C ILE A 90 -8.89 14.44 22.95
N ASP A 91 -10.17 14.66 23.24
CA ASP A 91 -11.07 13.65 23.80
C ASP A 91 -11.63 12.78 22.67
N LEU A 92 -11.30 11.52 22.69
CA LEU A 92 -11.69 10.55 21.66
C LEU A 92 -13.13 10.02 21.84
N GLN A 93 -13.77 10.26 22.98
CA GLN A 93 -15.16 9.83 23.25
C GLN A 93 -15.39 8.34 22.99
N GLY A 94 -14.41 7.50 23.32
CA GLY A 94 -14.48 6.05 23.12
C GLY A 94 -14.04 5.56 21.73
N LYS A 95 -13.77 6.44 20.77
CA LYS A 95 -13.35 6.06 19.43
C LYS A 95 -12.04 5.25 19.45
N PRO A 96 -11.90 4.26 18.55
CA PRO A 96 -10.68 3.46 18.45
C PRO A 96 -9.56 4.24 17.76
N VAL A 97 -8.34 4.02 18.26
CA VAL A 97 -7.09 4.47 17.63
C VAL A 97 -6.27 3.25 17.26
N ILE A 98 -5.81 3.19 16.05
CA ILE A 98 -4.93 2.16 15.49
C ILE A 98 -3.64 2.81 14.97
N PRO A 99 -2.55 2.06 14.74
CA PRO A 99 -1.41 2.57 13.97
C PRO A 99 -1.84 3.05 12.60
N GLY A 100 -1.15 4.06 12.07
CA GLY A 100 -1.36 4.52 10.70
C GLY A 100 -1.18 3.39 9.70
N PHE A 101 -2.04 3.32 8.69
CA PHE A 101 -1.89 2.32 7.64
C PHE A 101 -0.60 2.55 6.86
N ASN A 102 0.07 1.44 6.54
CA ASN A 102 1.23 1.39 5.66
C ASN A 102 0.83 0.55 4.44
N ASP A 103 0.59 1.20 3.31
CA ASP A 103 0.27 0.52 2.07
C ASP A 103 1.54 -0.12 1.49
N ALA A 104 1.61 -1.45 1.52
CA ALA A 104 2.82 -2.18 1.16
C ALA A 104 3.07 -2.26 -0.36
N HIS A 105 2.12 -1.89 -1.20
CA HIS A 105 2.25 -1.93 -2.66
C HIS A 105 1.21 -1.03 -3.32
N LEU A 106 1.67 0.01 -3.99
CA LEU A 106 0.82 0.86 -4.81
C LEU A 106 1.64 1.58 -5.90
N HIS A 107 0.94 2.32 -6.78
CA HIS A 107 1.51 3.17 -7.83
C HIS A 107 1.02 4.61 -7.60
N PHE A 108 1.70 5.33 -6.69
CA PHE A 108 1.17 6.57 -6.13
C PHE A 108 0.97 7.69 -7.15
N LEU A 109 1.93 7.87 -8.07
CA LEU A 109 1.79 8.83 -9.17
C LEU A 109 0.60 8.46 -10.07
N SER A 110 0.51 7.20 -10.50
CA SER A 110 -0.58 6.74 -11.38
C SER A 110 -1.94 6.89 -10.71
N GLY A 111 -2.01 6.61 -9.42
CA GLY A 111 -3.20 6.84 -8.62
C GLY A 111 -3.60 8.31 -8.55
N GLY A 112 -2.65 9.20 -8.26
CA GLY A 112 -2.88 10.65 -8.25
C GLY A 112 -3.35 11.18 -9.62
N LEU A 113 -2.71 10.72 -10.70
CA LEU A 113 -3.15 11.05 -12.06
C LEU A 113 -4.57 10.52 -12.34
N SER A 114 -4.93 9.34 -11.84
CA SER A 114 -6.27 8.77 -12.01
C SER A 114 -7.35 9.65 -11.35
N LEU A 115 -7.05 10.25 -10.20
CA LEU A 115 -7.94 11.19 -9.52
C LEU A 115 -8.12 12.52 -10.28
N LEU A 116 -7.11 12.91 -11.06
CA LEU A 116 -7.19 14.09 -11.91
C LEU A 116 -7.96 13.83 -13.21
N ARG A 117 -8.21 12.59 -13.59
CA ARG A 117 -9.02 12.19 -14.76
C ARG A 117 -10.51 12.21 -14.44
N VAL A 118 -11.34 12.23 -15.49
CA VAL A 118 -12.81 12.15 -15.30
C VAL A 118 -13.19 10.72 -14.94
N ASN A 119 -13.75 10.53 -13.76
CA ASN A 119 -14.28 9.23 -13.33
C ASN A 119 -15.77 9.12 -13.69
N LEU A 120 -16.08 8.24 -14.65
CA LEU A 120 -17.43 7.97 -15.15
C LEU A 120 -18.02 6.66 -14.60
N THR A 121 -17.31 6.00 -13.69
CA THR A 121 -17.78 4.74 -13.09
C THR A 121 -19.15 4.92 -12.44
N GLY A 122 -20.08 4.02 -12.76
CA GLY A 122 -21.42 4.02 -12.23
C GLY A 122 -22.36 5.08 -12.79
N CYS A 123 -21.96 5.92 -13.76
CA CYS A 123 -22.86 6.85 -14.43
C CYS A 123 -23.98 6.09 -15.16
N LYS A 124 -25.23 6.41 -14.82
CA LYS A 124 -26.42 5.76 -15.36
C LYS A 124 -27.13 6.60 -16.45
N THR A 125 -26.71 7.84 -16.65
CA THR A 125 -27.32 8.75 -17.61
C THR A 125 -26.29 9.56 -18.38
N LYS A 126 -26.64 9.97 -19.61
CA LYS A 126 -25.83 10.90 -20.41
C LYS A 126 -25.67 12.26 -19.71
N THR A 127 -26.67 12.66 -18.92
CA THR A 127 -26.63 13.93 -18.14
C THR A 127 -25.55 13.89 -17.07
N GLU A 128 -25.40 12.79 -16.32
CA GLU A 128 -24.32 12.61 -15.33
C GLU A 128 -22.94 12.68 -15.99
N ILE A 129 -22.77 12.01 -17.14
CA ILE A 129 -21.53 12.05 -17.93
C ILE A 129 -21.22 13.48 -18.36
N ALA A 130 -22.20 14.19 -18.94
CA ALA A 130 -22.03 15.58 -19.37
C ALA A 130 -21.67 16.50 -18.20
N THR A 131 -22.30 16.32 -17.04
CA THR A 131 -22.01 17.12 -15.83
C THR A 131 -20.56 16.95 -15.39
N LYS A 132 -20.06 15.70 -15.28
CA LYS A 132 -18.69 15.41 -14.90
C LYS A 132 -17.68 15.96 -15.92
N LEU A 133 -17.94 15.78 -17.22
CA LEU A 133 -17.08 16.32 -18.28
C LEU A 133 -17.04 17.86 -18.25
N LYS A 134 -18.17 18.54 -18.15
CA LYS A 134 -18.24 20.01 -18.06
C LYS A 134 -17.49 20.54 -16.82
N ALA A 135 -17.61 19.87 -15.68
CA ALA A 135 -16.87 20.23 -14.46
C ALA A 135 -15.34 20.16 -14.68
N LYS A 136 -14.87 19.11 -15.37
CA LYS A 136 -13.45 18.96 -15.73
C LYS A 136 -12.98 20.02 -16.72
N ILE A 137 -13.74 20.23 -17.79
CA ILE A 137 -13.45 21.17 -18.88
C ILE A 137 -13.30 22.60 -18.34
N LYS A 138 -14.15 23.02 -17.39
CA LYS A 138 -14.09 24.36 -16.77
C LYS A 138 -12.69 24.71 -16.23
N ASN A 139 -11.94 23.73 -15.78
CA ASN A 139 -10.63 23.89 -15.17
C ASN A 139 -9.48 23.35 -16.06
N THR A 140 -9.77 23.03 -17.33
CA THR A 140 -8.80 22.51 -18.30
C THR A 140 -8.44 23.61 -19.30
N PRO A 141 -7.16 23.92 -19.53
CA PRO A 141 -6.77 24.91 -20.54
C PRO A 141 -7.31 24.53 -21.92
N LYS A 142 -7.77 25.55 -22.68
CA LYS A 142 -8.30 25.34 -24.03
C LYS A 142 -7.27 24.65 -24.93
N GLY A 143 -7.67 23.62 -25.67
CA GLY A 143 -6.81 22.80 -26.50
C GLY A 143 -6.17 21.60 -25.78
N SER A 144 -6.20 21.57 -24.44
CA SER A 144 -5.68 20.43 -23.69
C SER A 144 -6.63 19.23 -23.72
N TRP A 145 -6.08 18.02 -23.66
CA TRP A 145 -6.83 16.77 -23.61
C TRP A 145 -7.70 16.65 -22.37
N VAL A 146 -8.91 16.15 -22.54
CA VAL A 146 -9.80 15.72 -21.46
C VAL A 146 -9.82 14.20 -21.42
N VAL A 147 -9.13 13.64 -20.43
CA VAL A 147 -8.98 12.17 -20.27
C VAL A 147 -9.86 11.69 -19.13
N GLY A 148 -10.53 10.57 -19.32
CA GLY A 148 -11.38 9.94 -18.32
C GLY A 148 -11.49 8.42 -18.49
N ARG A 149 -12.18 7.77 -17.54
CA ARG A 149 -12.40 6.32 -17.58
C ARG A 149 -13.69 5.91 -16.88
N GLY A 150 -14.05 4.65 -17.06
CA GLY A 150 -15.07 4.02 -16.26
C GLY A 150 -16.49 4.14 -16.82
N TRP A 151 -16.66 4.61 -18.07
CA TRP A 151 -17.98 4.60 -18.69
C TRP A 151 -18.40 3.17 -19.04
N ASP A 152 -19.72 2.92 -18.96
CA ASP A 152 -20.32 1.66 -19.34
C ASP A 152 -21.65 1.92 -20.08
N HIS A 153 -21.65 1.65 -21.40
CA HIS A 153 -22.81 1.91 -22.26
C HIS A 153 -24.04 1.08 -21.90
N THR A 154 -23.84 -0.04 -21.21
CA THR A 154 -24.95 -0.88 -20.75
C THR A 154 -25.79 -0.17 -19.68
N LEU A 155 -25.18 0.73 -18.90
CA LEU A 155 -25.86 1.48 -17.85
C LEU A 155 -26.62 2.70 -18.37
N PHE A 156 -26.07 3.45 -19.34
CA PHE A 156 -26.64 4.74 -19.76
C PHE A 156 -27.15 4.79 -21.20
N ASN A 157 -26.85 3.79 -22.04
CA ASN A 157 -27.22 3.78 -23.46
C ASN A 157 -27.89 2.48 -23.91
N LYS A 158 -28.50 1.75 -23.00
CA LYS A 158 -29.25 0.49 -23.27
C LYS A 158 -28.44 -0.55 -24.08
N GLY A 159 -27.13 -0.64 -23.81
CA GLY A 159 -26.22 -1.57 -24.48
C GLY A 159 -25.77 -1.15 -25.89
N GLN A 160 -26.22 -0.02 -26.40
CA GLN A 160 -25.75 0.51 -27.69
C GLN A 160 -24.48 1.36 -27.50
N TRP A 161 -23.55 1.28 -28.44
CA TRP A 161 -22.36 2.13 -28.43
C TRP A 161 -22.74 3.62 -28.45
N PRO A 162 -22.11 4.48 -27.67
CA PRO A 162 -22.29 5.92 -27.77
C PRO A 162 -21.62 6.47 -29.01
N ASP A 163 -22.01 7.68 -29.42
CA ASP A 163 -21.50 8.37 -30.62
C ASP A 163 -20.67 9.60 -30.21
N LYS A 164 -19.63 9.93 -30.98
CA LYS A 164 -18.77 11.09 -30.81
C LYS A 164 -19.55 12.41 -30.74
N LYS A 165 -20.69 12.53 -31.47
CA LYS A 165 -21.54 13.72 -31.49
C LYS A 165 -22.00 14.16 -30.10
N PHE A 166 -22.21 13.21 -29.18
CA PHE A 166 -22.54 13.55 -27.80
C PHE A 166 -21.39 14.31 -27.12
N LEU A 167 -20.16 13.87 -27.31
CA LEU A 167 -18.97 14.54 -26.75
C LEU A 167 -18.72 15.90 -27.44
N ASP A 168 -18.94 15.98 -28.77
CA ASP A 168 -18.81 17.23 -29.54
C ASP A 168 -19.77 18.33 -29.04
N GLN A 169 -20.98 17.95 -28.59
CA GLN A 169 -21.94 18.88 -27.96
C GLN A 169 -21.45 19.43 -26.59
N ILE A 170 -20.56 18.69 -25.93
CA ILE A 170 -20.01 19.10 -24.63
C ILE A 170 -18.83 20.03 -24.81
N THR A 171 -17.94 19.72 -25.76
CA THR A 171 -16.78 20.55 -26.10
C THR A 171 -16.34 20.36 -27.55
N SER A 172 -16.05 21.48 -28.22
CA SER A 172 -15.40 21.54 -29.54
C SER A 172 -13.94 22.01 -29.46
N PHE A 173 -13.43 22.30 -28.25
CA PHE A 173 -12.10 22.88 -28.04
C PHE A 173 -11.11 21.96 -27.35
N HIS A 174 -11.57 20.82 -26.86
CA HIS A 174 -10.75 19.83 -26.15
C HIS A 174 -10.84 18.50 -26.86
N PRO A 175 -9.73 17.87 -27.26
CA PRO A 175 -9.76 16.46 -27.62
C PRO A 175 -10.14 15.65 -26.37
N VAL A 176 -11.07 14.70 -26.55
CA VAL A 176 -11.63 13.89 -25.46
C VAL A 176 -11.29 12.42 -25.70
N TYR A 177 -10.73 11.77 -24.66
CA TYR A 177 -10.42 10.36 -24.66
C TYR A 177 -10.93 9.71 -23.36
N LEU A 178 -11.91 8.81 -23.49
CA LEU A 178 -12.58 8.17 -22.35
C LEU A 178 -12.45 6.65 -22.48
N THR A 179 -11.74 6.00 -21.55
CA THR A 179 -11.60 4.54 -21.53
C THR A 179 -12.82 3.89 -20.88
N ARG A 180 -13.36 2.84 -21.50
CA ARG A 180 -14.44 2.03 -20.93
C ARG A 180 -14.01 1.36 -19.62
N ILE A 181 -14.98 0.92 -18.83
CA ILE A 181 -14.74 0.30 -17.51
C ILE A 181 -13.81 -0.92 -17.58
N ASP A 182 -13.86 -1.68 -18.67
CA ASP A 182 -13.01 -2.86 -18.91
C ASP A 182 -11.59 -2.53 -19.44
N GLY A 183 -11.35 -1.29 -19.86
CA GLY A 183 -10.05 -0.87 -20.39
C GLY A 183 -9.84 -1.13 -21.90
N HIS A 184 -10.72 -1.89 -22.56
CA HIS A 184 -10.53 -2.36 -23.94
C HIS A 184 -11.13 -1.47 -25.03
N VAL A 185 -11.89 -0.44 -24.66
CA VAL A 185 -12.59 0.43 -25.62
C VAL A 185 -12.40 1.89 -25.23
N ALA A 186 -12.02 2.72 -26.18
CA ALA A 186 -12.01 4.16 -26.04
C ALA A 186 -13.23 4.79 -26.73
N TRP A 187 -13.78 5.85 -26.09
CA TRP A 187 -14.79 6.73 -26.64
C TRP A 187 -14.19 8.13 -26.78
N VAL A 188 -14.07 8.59 -28.03
CA VAL A 188 -13.38 9.83 -28.38
C VAL A 188 -14.31 10.77 -29.15
N ASN A 189 -14.03 12.07 -29.11
CA ASN A 189 -14.77 13.08 -29.87
C ASN A 189 -14.17 13.31 -31.28
N SER A 190 -14.84 14.13 -32.08
CA SER A 190 -14.38 14.43 -33.44
C SER A 190 -13.02 15.11 -33.48
N LEU A 191 -12.70 15.96 -32.49
CA LEU A 191 -11.40 16.63 -32.43
C LEU A 191 -10.26 15.63 -32.16
N ALA A 192 -10.45 14.65 -31.27
CA ALA A 192 -9.47 13.60 -31.01
C ALA A 192 -9.23 12.70 -32.24
N LEU A 193 -10.30 12.38 -33.02
CA LEU A 193 -10.15 11.66 -34.29
C LEU A 193 -9.38 12.49 -35.33
N LEU A 194 -9.65 13.79 -35.40
CA LEU A 194 -8.95 14.71 -36.29
C LEU A 194 -7.45 14.78 -35.98
N GLU A 195 -7.08 14.93 -34.71
CA GLU A 195 -5.68 14.96 -34.28
C GLU A 195 -4.95 13.64 -34.57
N ALA A 196 -5.68 12.52 -34.51
CA ALA A 196 -5.15 11.19 -34.84
C ALA A 196 -5.17 10.90 -36.36
N ASN A 197 -5.64 11.82 -37.21
CA ASN A 197 -5.85 11.62 -38.64
C ASN A 197 -6.72 10.39 -38.95
N ILE A 198 -7.71 10.10 -38.11
CA ILE A 198 -8.65 8.98 -38.29
C ILE A 198 -9.87 9.47 -39.05
N ASP A 199 -10.04 8.97 -40.26
CA ASP A 199 -11.18 9.24 -41.16
C ASP A 199 -11.84 7.94 -41.68
N LYS A 200 -12.74 8.07 -42.65
CA LYS A 200 -13.42 6.92 -43.28
C LYS A 200 -12.50 5.99 -44.06
N ASN A 201 -11.33 6.45 -44.46
CA ASN A 201 -10.35 5.70 -45.27
C ASN A 201 -9.26 5.06 -44.38
N THR A 202 -9.16 5.42 -43.12
CA THR A 202 -8.18 4.85 -42.17
C THR A 202 -8.46 3.37 -41.97
N PRO A 203 -7.52 2.46 -42.28
CA PRO A 203 -7.73 1.03 -42.05
C PRO A 203 -7.77 0.69 -40.55
N ASP A 204 -8.42 -0.39 -40.20
CA ASP A 204 -8.32 -0.94 -38.88
C ASP A 204 -6.90 -1.46 -38.64
N PRO A 205 -6.26 -1.14 -37.50
CA PRO A 205 -4.95 -1.70 -37.17
C PRO A 205 -5.07 -3.19 -36.84
N GLU A 206 -3.98 -3.93 -36.95
CA GLU A 206 -3.93 -5.32 -36.54
C GLU A 206 -4.34 -5.47 -35.08
N GLY A 207 -5.30 -6.35 -34.79
CA GLY A 207 -5.85 -6.54 -33.44
C GLY A 207 -6.71 -5.39 -32.93
N GLY A 208 -7.19 -4.46 -33.77
CA GLY A 208 -8.06 -3.35 -33.39
C GLY A 208 -9.19 -3.09 -34.38
N GLU A 209 -10.24 -2.39 -33.91
CA GLU A 209 -11.42 -2.02 -34.72
C GLU A 209 -11.77 -0.55 -34.51
N ILE A 210 -11.87 0.20 -35.61
CA ILE A 210 -12.48 1.54 -35.63
C ILE A 210 -13.97 1.36 -35.97
N VAL A 211 -14.84 1.54 -34.98
CA VAL A 211 -16.29 1.38 -35.21
C VAL A 211 -16.82 2.49 -36.10
N ARG A 212 -17.49 2.10 -37.22
CA ARG A 212 -18.02 3.00 -38.25
C ARG A 212 -19.54 2.98 -38.34
N ASP A 213 -20.11 4.08 -38.80
CA ASP A 213 -21.51 4.17 -39.16
C ASP A 213 -21.80 3.52 -40.54
N ALA A 214 -23.07 3.51 -40.97
CA ALA A 214 -23.48 2.93 -42.24
C ALA A 214 -22.88 3.64 -43.48
N LEU A 215 -22.31 4.84 -43.32
CA LEU A 215 -21.62 5.61 -44.35
C LEU A 215 -20.09 5.45 -44.31
N GLY A 216 -19.61 4.58 -43.41
CA GLY A 216 -18.17 4.32 -43.24
C GLY A 216 -17.46 5.34 -42.34
N ASN A 217 -18.14 6.33 -41.75
CA ASN A 217 -17.49 7.32 -40.88
C ASN A 217 -17.21 6.76 -39.48
N PRO A 218 -16.04 7.05 -38.90
CA PRO A 218 -15.74 6.68 -37.52
C PRO A 218 -16.78 7.27 -36.55
N THR A 219 -17.35 6.42 -35.69
CA THR A 219 -18.36 6.82 -34.69
C THR A 219 -17.74 7.48 -33.45
N GLY A 220 -16.43 7.33 -33.26
CA GLY A 220 -15.72 7.73 -32.04
C GLY A 220 -15.50 6.58 -31.07
N ILE A 221 -15.88 5.35 -31.43
CA ILE A 221 -15.57 4.14 -30.66
C ILE A 221 -14.38 3.44 -31.30
N LEU A 222 -13.35 3.22 -30.48
CA LEU A 222 -12.10 2.56 -30.87
C LEU A 222 -11.88 1.37 -29.93
N LYS A 223 -11.69 0.17 -30.50
CA LYS A 223 -11.54 -1.08 -29.73
C LYS A 223 -10.11 -1.58 -29.84
N GLU A 224 -9.62 -2.14 -28.74
CA GLU A 224 -8.28 -2.75 -28.64
C GLU A 224 -7.19 -1.83 -29.21
N ASN A 225 -6.32 -2.34 -30.06
CA ASN A 225 -5.19 -1.58 -30.64
C ASN A 225 -5.62 -0.32 -31.45
N ALA A 226 -6.88 -0.21 -31.86
CA ALA A 226 -7.37 1.02 -32.47
C ALA A 226 -7.44 2.19 -31.48
N ALA A 227 -7.60 1.92 -30.17
CA ALA A 227 -7.57 2.96 -29.13
C ALA A 227 -6.18 3.61 -29.01
N ASP A 228 -5.11 2.85 -29.27
CA ASP A 228 -3.73 3.31 -29.20
C ASP A 228 -3.41 4.38 -30.26
N LEU A 229 -4.11 4.38 -31.39
CA LEU A 229 -3.96 5.41 -32.43
C LEU A 229 -4.21 6.83 -31.89
N VAL A 230 -5.07 6.94 -30.88
CA VAL A 230 -5.38 8.20 -30.19
C VAL A 230 -4.63 8.32 -28.87
N ALA A 231 -4.53 7.24 -28.09
CA ALA A 231 -3.87 7.26 -26.78
C ALA A 231 -2.42 7.74 -26.84
N ASN A 232 -1.69 7.34 -27.88
CA ASN A 232 -0.29 7.73 -28.12
C ASN A 232 -0.09 9.23 -28.43
N LEU A 233 -1.16 9.97 -28.73
CA LEU A 233 -1.13 11.41 -28.93
C LEU A 233 -1.37 12.21 -27.65
N ILE A 234 -1.85 11.56 -26.59
CA ILE A 234 -2.07 12.21 -25.30
C ILE A 234 -0.69 12.55 -24.73
N PRO A 235 -0.40 13.84 -24.47
CA PRO A 235 0.90 14.23 -23.93
C PRO A 235 1.21 13.53 -22.62
N SER A 236 2.46 13.13 -22.44
CA SER A 236 2.95 12.67 -21.13
C SER A 236 2.76 13.77 -20.07
N PRO A 237 2.48 13.43 -18.81
CA PRO A 237 2.34 14.40 -17.74
C PRO A 237 3.61 15.26 -17.62
N THR A 238 3.43 16.57 -17.50
CA THR A 238 4.52 17.49 -17.16
C THR A 238 4.90 17.34 -15.68
N ASP A 239 6.05 17.88 -15.27
CA ASP A 239 6.46 17.93 -13.85
C ASP A 239 5.38 18.60 -12.99
N GLY A 240 4.73 19.66 -13.51
CA GLY A 240 3.62 20.33 -12.83
C GLY A 240 2.39 19.42 -12.68
N ASP A 241 2.07 18.60 -13.68
CA ASP A 241 0.97 17.63 -13.61
C ASP A 241 1.30 16.53 -12.61
N MET A 242 2.53 16.02 -12.63
CA MET A 242 2.99 15.01 -11.67
C MET A 242 2.99 15.55 -10.23
N GLN A 243 3.47 16.77 -10.01
CA GLN A 243 3.42 17.40 -8.69
C GLN A 243 1.98 17.55 -8.18
N LYS A 244 1.07 18.00 -9.04
CA LYS A 244 -0.35 18.11 -8.70
C LYS A 244 -0.98 16.74 -8.42
N ALA A 245 -0.60 15.72 -9.18
CA ALA A 245 -1.05 14.34 -8.97
C ALA A 245 -0.60 13.81 -7.61
N ILE A 246 0.67 13.96 -7.27
CA ILE A 246 1.23 13.55 -5.96
C ILE A 246 0.56 14.31 -4.81
N GLN A 247 0.34 15.62 -4.93
CA GLN A 247 -0.39 16.40 -3.90
C GLN A 247 -1.83 15.90 -3.72
N THR A 248 -2.50 15.55 -4.82
CA THR A 248 -3.86 14.98 -4.78
C THR A 248 -3.85 13.59 -4.15
N ALA A 249 -2.85 12.77 -4.47
CA ALA A 249 -2.66 11.46 -3.86
C ALA A 249 -2.39 11.54 -2.35
N ILE A 250 -1.56 12.49 -1.90
CA ILE A 250 -1.33 12.76 -0.47
C ILE A 250 -2.64 13.16 0.23
N ALA A 251 -3.46 13.99 -0.42
CA ALA A 251 -4.76 14.38 0.14
C ALA A 251 -5.71 13.18 0.28
N GLU A 252 -5.72 12.25 -0.68
CA GLU A 252 -6.51 11.03 -0.60
C GLU A 252 -5.93 10.04 0.43
N ALA A 253 -4.60 9.88 0.50
CA ALA A 253 -3.94 9.01 1.48
C ALA A 253 -4.29 9.41 2.92
N LYS A 254 -4.15 10.69 3.28
CA LYS A 254 -4.48 11.16 4.65
C LYS A 254 -5.95 11.00 5.00
N LYS A 255 -6.87 11.12 4.02
CA LYS A 255 -8.30 10.88 4.20
C LYS A 255 -8.59 9.40 4.52
N ASN A 256 -7.79 8.49 3.97
CA ASN A 256 -7.90 7.05 4.19
C ASN A 256 -7.00 6.52 5.33
N GLY A 257 -6.37 7.40 6.12
CA GLY A 257 -5.54 7.01 7.25
C GLY A 257 -4.19 6.39 6.87
N ILE A 258 -3.76 6.56 5.62
CA ILE A 258 -2.47 6.05 5.14
C ILE A 258 -1.38 7.03 5.53
N THR A 259 -0.43 6.57 6.34
CA THR A 259 0.72 7.35 6.83
C THR A 259 2.03 6.90 6.21
N SER A 260 2.06 5.75 5.54
CA SER A 260 3.22 5.22 4.84
C SER A 260 2.82 4.51 3.57
N ILE A 261 3.66 4.60 2.55
CA ILE A 261 3.49 3.93 1.26
C ILE A 261 4.79 3.31 0.79
N GLN A 262 4.67 2.19 0.07
CA GLN A 262 5.77 1.54 -0.63
C GLN A 262 5.44 1.64 -2.11
N ASP A 263 6.06 2.62 -2.76
CA ASP A 263 5.64 3.13 -4.06
C ASP A 263 6.43 2.49 -5.21
N ASN A 264 5.71 1.92 -6.15
CA ASN A 264 6.25 1.39 -7.40
C ASN A 264 5.90 2.36 -8.55
N SER A 265 6.38 3.60 -8.44
CA SER A 265 6.24 4.62 -9.49
C SER A 265 7.50 4.73 -10.35
N ASP A 266 7.46 5.57 -11.36
CA ASP A 266 8.66 5.94 -12.12
C ASP A 266 9.54 6.88 -11.28
N LEU A 267 10.86 6.68 -11.29
CA LEU A 267 11.82 7.42 -10.47
C LEU A 267 11.85 8.92 -10.72
N ASN A 268 11.22 9.42 -11.78
CA ASN A 268 11.02 10.85 -12.03
C ASN A 268 10.17 11.55 -10.95
N VAL A 269 9.49 10.79 -10.07
CA VAL A 269 8.77 11.33 -8.90
C VAL A 269 9.70 11.77 -7.77
N LEU A 270 10.93 11.24 -7.69
CA LEU A 270 11.86 11.51 -6.59
C LEU A 270 12.18 13.01 -6.38
N PRO A 271 12.42 13.83 -7.44
CA PRO A 271 12.58 15.26 -7.27
C PRO A 271 11.34 15.94 -6.69
N ILE A 272 10.15 15.45 -7.03
CA ILE A 272 8.87 15.97 -6.53
C ILE A 272 8.73 15.65 -5.05
N TYR A 273 8.98 14.40 -4.65
CA TYR A 273 8.98 14.00 -3.23
C TYR A 273 9.98 14.81 -2.40
N ASN A 274 11.19 15.01 -2.91
CA ASN A 274 12.20 15.84 -2.23
C ASN A 274 11.72 17.29 -2.06
N THR A 275 11.16 17.90 -3.09
CA THR A 275 10.61 19.26 -3.04
C THR A 275 9.47 19.37 -2.01
N LEU A 276 8.53 18.42 -2.01
CA LEU A 276 7.42 18.40 -1.05
C LEU A 276 7.93 18.17 0.39
N ALA A 277 8.96 17.34 0.58
CA ALA A 277 9.58 17.12 1.89
C ALA A 277 10.28 18.39 2.41
N GLU A 278 10.99 19.13 1.56
CA GLU A 278 11.62 20.42 1.90
C GLU A 278 10.62 21.50 2.31
N GLN A 279 9.46 21.46 1.67
CA GLN A 279 8.35 22.38 1.97
C GLN A 279 7.51 21.96 3.19
N GLY A 280 7.77 20.78 3.79
CA GLY A 280 6.93 20.20 4.85
C GLY A 280 5.55 19.71 4.36
N ASN A 281 5.38 19.53 3.06
CA ASN A 281 4.12 19.12 2.41
C ASN A 281 4.03 17.62 2.13
N LEU A 282 5.12 16.85 2.30
CA LEU A 282 5.12 15.40 2.19
C LEU A 282 4.62 14.78 3.51
N THR A 283 3.30 14.64 3.64
CA THR A 283 2.65 14.13 4.86
C THR A 283 2.32 12.63 4.79
N VAL A 284 3.18 11.89 4.13
CA VAL A 284 3.18 10.43 4.04
C VAL A 284 4.63 9.97 3.92
N ARG A 285 5.00 8.87 4.58
CA ARG A 285 6.34 8.28 4.44
C ARG A 285 6.40 7.46 3.15
N VAL A 286 7.46 7.65 2.39
CA VAL A 286 7.62 7.02 1.07
C VAL A 286 8.85 6.11 1.06
N SER A 287 8.63 4.87 0.62
CA SER A 287 9.68 3.93 0.21
C SER A 287 9.55 3.73 -1.31
N GLU A 288 10.36 4.46 -2.09
CA GLU A 288 10.32 4.41 -3.55
C GLU A 288 11.11 3.22 -4.08
N TRP A 289 10.51 2.43 -4.96
CA TRP A 289 11.11 1.20 -5.46
C TRP A 289 12.01 1.44 -6.66
N LEU A 290 12.99 0.55 -6.85
CA LEU A 290 13.97 0.63 -7.92
C LEU A 290 13.67 -0.44 -8.99
N PRO A 291 13.89 -0.14 -10.28
CA PRO A 291 13.74 -1.13 -11.35
C PRO A 291 14.74 -2.29 -11.19
N PHE A 292 14.25 -3.54 -11.20
CA PHE A 292 15.12 -4.71 -11.02
C PHE A 292 16.17 -4.88 -12.11
N GLU A 293 15.86 -4.48 -13.34
CA GLU A 293 16.82 -4.52 -14.44
C GLU A 293 18.10 -3.70 -14.17
N TRP A 294 18.07 -2.72 -13.26
CA TRP A 294 19.25 -1.95 -12.87
C TRP A 294 20.31 -2.78 -12.15
N ILE A 295 19.97 -4.00 -11.71
CA ILE A 295 20.97 -4.97 -11.20
C ILE A 295 22.01 -5.34 -12.30
N LYS A 296 21.62 -5.22 -13.57
CA LYS A 296 22.53 -5.41 -14.72
C LYS A 296 23.46 -4.22 -14.94
N THR A 297 23.10 -3.04 -14.44
CA THR A 297 23.81 -1.75 -14.61
C THR A 297 24.02 -1.04 -13.25
N PRO A 298 24.89 -1.57 -12.36
CA PRO A 298 25.07 -1.04 -10.99
C PRO A 298 25.42 0.45 -10.93
N GLU A 299 26.09 0.98 -11.96
CA GLU A 299 26.46 2.39 -12.08
C GLU A 299 25.23 3.33 -12.11
N LYS A 300 24.09 2.89 -12.59
CA LYS A 300 22.82 3.65 -12.48
C LYS A 300 22.35 3.77 -11.04
N VAL A 301 22.49 2.69 -10.27
CA VAL A 301 22.12 2.65 -8.85
C VAL A 301 23.05 3.58 -8.05
N ASP A 302 24.35 3.52 -8.30
CA ASP A 302 25.35 4.36 -7.63
C ASP A 302 25.15 5.84 -7.97
N SER A 303 24.87 6.14 -9.24
CA SER A 303 24.53 7.50 -9.69
C SER A 303 23.27 8.01 -8.99
N LEU A 304 22.21 7.21 -8.92
CA LEU A 304 20.98 7.59 -8.21
C LEU A 304 21.26 7.82 -6.72
N LYS A 305 21.93 6.90 -6.03
CA LYS A 305 22.26 7.03 -4.61
C LYS A 305 23.12 8.26 -4.31
N SER A 306 23.98 8.65 -5.24
CA SER A 306 24.81 9.84 -5.11
C SER A 306 24.01 11.14 -5.29
N ALA A 307 23.01 11.12 -6.16
CA ALA A 307 22.14 12.27 -6.44
C ALA A 307 20.94 12.36 -5.49
N PHE A 308 20.45 11.22 -5.01
CA PHE A 308 19.26 11.14 -4.16
C PHE A 308 19.63 11.41 -2.70
N LYS A 309 18.91 12.37 -2.10
CA LYS A 309 19.05 12.68 -0.69
C LYS A 309 17.93 12.01 0.10
N GLU A 310 18.25 10.93 0.82
CA GLU A 310 17.31 10.37 1.79
C GLU A 310 16.92 11.38 2.86
N ARG A 311 15.67 11.35 3.29
CA ARG A 311 15.10 12.24 4.30
C ARG A 311 14.74 11.47 5.58
N GLY A 312 15.70 10.76 6.12
CA GLY A 312 15.52 9.95 7.32
C GLY A 312 14.39 8.94 7.16
N ASN A 313 13.36 9.04 8.02
CA ASN A 313 12.22 8.13 7.99
C ASN A 313 11.08 8.60 7.06
N LEU A 314 11.25 9.71 6.35
CA LEU A 314 10.20 10.31 5.53
C LEU A 314 10.26 9.87 4.07
N LEU A 315 11.46 9.82 3.49
CA LEU A 315 11.67 9.45 2.09
C LEU A 315 12.95 8.63 1.97
N LYS A 316 12.83 7.42 1.44
CA LYS A 316 13.96 6.49 1.24
C LYS A 316 13.79 5.70 -0.04
N LEU A 317 14.89 5.09 -0.51
CA LEU A 317 14.85 4.09 -1.56
C LEU A 317 14.43 2.73 -0.98
N GLY A 318 13.57 2.03 -1.69
CA GLY A 318 13.01 0.72 -1.33
C GLY A 318 13.70 -0.44 -2.04
N PRO A 319 13.00 -1.58 -2.18
CA PRO A 319 13.50 -2.77 -2.85
C PRO A 319 13.64 -2.58 -4.37
N PHE A 320 14.32 -3.53 -5.00
CA PHE A 320 14.32 -3.68 -6.45
C PHE A 320 13.12 -4.49 -6.89
N LYS A 321 12.26 -3.90 -7.76
CA LYS A 321 11.03 -4.49 -8.29
C LYS A 321 11.22 -5.09 -9.68
N GLY A 322 10.88 -6.37 -9.79
CA GLY A 322 10.79 -7.11 -11.05
C GLY A 322 9.41 -7.74 -11.26
N TYR A 323 9.21 -8.32 -12.43
CA TYR A 323 7.97 -8.98 -12.85
C TYR A 323 8.32 -10.34 -13.47
N VAL A 324 7.77 -11.43 -12.97
CA VAL A 324 8.03 -12.78 -13.52
C VAL A 324 6.95 -13.20 -14.50
N ASP A 325 5.73 -12.73 -14.32
CA ASP A 325 4.59 -13.02 -15.17
C ASP A 325 3.66 -11.82 -15.34
N GLY A 326 2.48 -12.06 -15.90
CA GLY A 326 1.41 -11.09 -16.03
C GLY A 326 0.25 -11.36 -15.05
N THR A 327 -1.01 -11.17 -15.50
CA THR A 327 -2.20 -11.23 -14.64
C THR A 327 -3.11 -12.41 -14.96
N LEU A 328 -3.88 -12.85 -13.95
CA LEU A 328 -4.85 -13.93 -14.10
C LEU A 328 -5.98 -13.56 -15.07
N GLY A 329 -6.49 -12.32 -14.97
CA GLY A 329 -7.59 -11.84 -15.81
C GLY A 329 -7.28 -11.88 -17.31
N SER A 330 -6.05 -11.52 -17.71
CA SER A 330 -5.59 -11.52 -19.11
C SER A 330 -5.03 -12.87 -19.58
N ARG A 331 -5.01 -13.91 -18.76
CA ARG A 331 -4.37 -15.22 -19.00
C ARG A 331 -2.87 -15.12 -19.30
N THR A 332 -2.20 -14.17 -18.66
CA THR A 332 -0.73 -14.01 -18.76
C THR A 332 0.01 -14.37 -17.47
N ALA A 333 -0.70 -14.67 -16.39
CA ALA A 333 -0.14 -15.29 -15.19
C ALA A 333 0.42 -16.68 -15.53
N TYR A 334 1.67 -16.98 -15.10
CA TYR A 334 2.38 -18.19 -15.51
C TYR A 334 2.05 -19.37 -14.62
N LEU A 335 1.41 -20.40 -15.19
CA LEU A 335 0.87 -21.57 -14.52
C LEU A 335 1.63 -22.85 -14.87
N PHE A 336 1.61 -23.85 -13.99
CA PHE A 336 2.07 -25.20 -14.29
C PHE A 336 1.15 -25.90 -15.27
N GLU A 337 -0.17 -25.82 -15.02
CA GLU A 337 -1.20 -26.41 -15.85
C GLU A 337 -1.90 -25.32 -16.70
N PRO A 338 -2.36 -25.63 -17.91
CA PRO A 338 -3.09 -24.67 -18.72
C PRO A 338 -4.29 -24.04 -18.01
N TYR A 339 -4.72 -22.88 -18.48
CA TYR A 339 -5.97 -22.28 -18.06
C TYR A 339 -7.15 -23.22 -18.33
N THR A 340 -8.10 -23.29 -17.40
CA THR A 340 -9.26 -24.17 -17.54
C THR A 340 -10.13 -23.77 -18.73
N ASP A 341 -10.21 -22.47 -19.01
CA ASP A 341 -10.98 -21.89 -20.13
C ASP A 341 -10.13 -21.60 -21.37
N ASP A 342 -8.83 -21.96 -21.36
CA ASP A 342 -7.92 -21.90 -22.51
C ASP A 342 -6.81 -22.93 -22.36
N SER A 343 -7.07 -24.16 -22.84
CA SER A 343 -6.15 -25.28 -22.76
C SER A 343 -4.86 -25.13 -23.58
N THR A 344 -4.73 -24.05 -24.36
CA THR A 344 -3.55 -23.76 -25.20
C THR A 344 -2.55 -22.83 -24.52
N SER A 345 -2.94 -22.17 -23.42
CA SER A 345 -2.13 -21.19 -22.72
C SER A 345 -1.80 -21.64 -21.29
N VAL A 346 -0.55 -21.44 -20.90
CA VAL A 346 -0.05 -21.52 -19.53
C VAL A 346 0.42 -20.15 -19.00
N GLY A 347 0.11 -19.06 -19.71
CA GLY A 347 0.61 -17.72 -19.40
C GLY A 347 1.98 -17.39 -20.03
N ILE A 348 2.55 -16.26 -19.63
CA ILE A 348 3.75 -15.68 -20.29
C ILE A 348 4.81 -15.40 -19.23
N PRO A 349 5.88 -16.23 -19.13
CA PRO A 349 6.99 -15.92 -18.22
C PRO A 349 7.89 -14.83 -18.82
N GLN A 350 8.42 -13.94 -17.95
CA GLN A 350 9.35 -12.89 -18.33
C GLN A 350 10.83 -13.33 -18.25
N TYR A 351 11.11 -14.44 -17.56
CA TYR A 351 12.46 -14.97 -17.33
C TYR A 351 12.49 -16.50 -17.53
N LYS A 352 13.66 -16.99 -17.92
CA LYS A 352 14.03 -18.40 -17.71
C LYS A 352 14.51 -18.58 -16.26
N GLN A 353 14.36 -19.78 -15.69
CA GLN A 353 14.73 -20.04 -14.29
C GLN A 353 16.20 -19.73 -14.02
N GLU A 354 17.11 -20.14 -14.89
CA GLU A 354 18.56 -19.95 -14.70
C GLU A 354 18.96 -18.48 -14.72
N GLU A 355 18.31 -17.66 -15.56
CA GLU A 355 18.52 -16.21 -15.59
C GLU A 355 18.02 -15.56 -14.32
N LEU A 356 16.81 -15.91 -13.86
CA LEU A 356 16.21 -15.39 -12.63
C LEU A 356 17.09 -15.75 -11.43
N ASP A 357 17.53 -16.99 -11.31
CA ASP A 357 18.44 -17.46 -10.26
C ASP A 357 19.72 -16.64 -10.19
N SER A 358 20.36 -16.44 -11.35
CA SER A 358 21.61 -15.70 -11.44
C SER A 358 21.46 -14.25 -11.02
N LEU A 359 20.41 -13.56 -11.52
CA LEU A 359 20.15 -12.15 -11.23
C LEU A 359 19.78 -11.93 -9.77
N ILE A 360 18.92 -12.78 -9.21
CA ILE A 360 18.50 -12.70 -7.80
C ILE A 360 19.69 -12.97 -6.88
N THR A 361 20.49 -14.02 -7.14
CA THR A 361 21.69 -14.32 -6.34
C THR A 361 22.69 -13.16 -6.37
N LYS A 362 22.89 -12.52 -7.55
CA LYS A 362 23.73 -11.35 -7.68
C LYS A 362 23.20 -10.16 -6.86
N ALA A 363 21.91 -9.84 -6.96
CA ALA A 363 21.29 -8.72 -6.25
C ALA A 363 21.32 -8.92 -4.73
N ASP A 364 21.03 -10.14 -4.25
CA ASP A 364 21.10 -10.51 -2.85
C ASP A 364 22.53 -10.38 -2.31
N LYS A 365 23.55 -10.85 -3.06
CA LYS A 365 24.97 -10.67 -2.71
C LYS A 365 25.37 -9.21 -2.59
N MET A 366 24.75 -8.30 -3.35
CA MET A 366 24.95 -6.86 -3.25
C MET A 366 24.26 -6.23 -2.04
N GLY A 367 23.53 -7.01 -1.24
CA GLY A 367 22.80 -6.58 -0.04
C GLY A 367 21.43 -5.96 -0.31
N TYR A 368 20.92 -6.04 -1.53
CA TYR A 368 19.62 -5.45 -1.88
C TYR A 368 18.45 -6.32 -1.45
N GLN A 369 17.36 -5.68 -1.06
CA GLN A 369 16.05 -6.33 -0.97
C GLN A 369 15.45 -6.41 -2.37
N ILE A 370 14.78 -7.51 -2.66
CA ILE A 370 14.21 -7.79 -3.97
C ILE A 370 12.72 -8.10 -3.79
N CYS A 371 11.88 -7.58 -4.66
CA CYS A 371 10.47 -7.90 -4.73
C CYS A 371 10.07 -8.23 -6.18
N PHE A 372 9.38 -9.35 -6.35
CA PHE A 372 8.90 -9.77 -7.66
C PHE A 372 7.38 -9.88 -7.69
N HIS A 373 6.77 -9.28 -8.71
CA HIS A 373 5.41 -9.61 -9.09
C HIS A 373 5.36 -11.06 -9.56
N ALA A 374 4.56 -11.88 -8.91
CA ALA A 374 4.26 -13.24 -9.31
C ALA A 374 2.81 -13.61 -8.94
N ILE A 375 1.98 -13.81 -9.94
CA ILE A 375 0.56 -14.13 -9.80
C ILE A 375 0.32 -15.63 -9.98
N GLY A 376 0.83 -16.24 -11.04
CA GLY A 376 0.65 -17.66 -11.32
C GLY A 376 1.44 -18.56 -10.38
N ASP A 377 0.96 -19.78 -10.18
CA ASP A 377 1.56 -20.77 -9.30
C ASP A 377 2.99 -21.14 -9.74
N LYS A 378 3.25 -21.23 -11.03
CA LYS A 378 4.59 -21.50 -11.55
C LYS A 378 5.52 -20.30 -11.40
N ALA A 379 5.01 -19.06 -11.60
CA ALA A 379 5.77 -17.85 -11.36
C ALA A 379 6.21 -17.74 -9.89
N ASN A 380 5.30 -18.00 -8.95
CA ASN A 380 5.59 -18.02 -7.51
C ASN A 380 6.66 -19.07 -7.16
N SER A 381 6.53 -20.27 -7.70
CA SER A 381 7.51 -21.36 -7.49
C SER A 381 8.89 -20.99 -8.03
N MET A 382 8.97 -20.35 -9.20
CA MET A 382 10.23 -19.88 -9.79
C MET A 382 10.93 -18.86 -8.89
N VAL A 383 10.20 -17.89 -8.36
CA VAL A 383 10.76 -16.86 -7.45
C VAL A 383 11.23 -17.48 -6.14
N LEU A 384 10.42 -18.36 -5.53
CA LEU A 384 10.82 -19.07 -4.31
C LEU A 384 12.08 -19.90 -4.51
N THR A 385 12.19 -20.61 -5.65
CA THR A 385 13.39 -21.38 -6.01
C THR A 385 14.63 -20.48 -6.12
N ALA A 386 14.49 -19.32 -6.76
CA ALA A 386 15.59 -18.37 -6.91
C ALA A 386 16.00 -17.74 -5.56
N TYR A 387 15.03 -17.42 -4.68
CA TYR A 387 15.33 -16.94 -3.32
C TYR A 387 16.00 -18.00 -2.46
N GLN A 388 15.57 -19.27 -2.56
CA GLN A 388 16.24 -20.38 -1.88
C GLN A 388 17.70 -20.51 -2.32
N LYS A 389 17.95 -20.48 -3.63
CA LYS A 389 19.29 -20.54 -4.19
C LYS A 389 20.18 -19.37 -3.77
N ALA A 390 19.62 -18.16 -3.71
CA ALA A 390 20.34 -16.99 -3.21
C ALA A 390 20.71 -17.15 -1.74
N LEU A 391 19.79 -17.61 -0.89
CA LEU A 391 20.04 -17.90 0.52
C LEU A 391 21.13 -18.97 0.71
N GLU A 392 21.06 -20.07 -0.04
CA GLU A 392 22.05 -21.15 0.01
C GLU A 392 23.44 -20.68 -0.46
N THR A 393 23.50 -19.78 -1.43
CA THR A 393 24.75 -19.27 -2.02
C THR A 393 25.39 -18.19 -1.15
N ASN A 394 24.62 -17.26 -0.65
CA ASN A 394 25.09 -16.04 0.01
C ASN A 394 24.95 -16.09 1.55
N GLY A 395 24.09 -16.96 2.10
CA GLY A 395 23.85 -17.13 3.54
C GLY A 395 23.13 -15.96 4.22
N ARG A 396 22.50 -15.04 3.48
CA ARG A 396 21.84 -13.85 4.02
C ARG A 396 20.48 -14.18 4.63
N GLN A 397 20.40 -14.33 5.98
CA GLN A 397 19.22 -14.80 6.70
C GLN A 397 18.07 -13.77 6.79
N ASP A 398 18.35 -12.47 6.94
CA ASP A 398 17.34 -11.40 7.06
C ASP A 398 17.31 -10.52 5.79
N ALA A 399 17.10 -11.18 4.64
CA ALA A 399 17.01 -10.48 3.35
C ALA A 399 15.63 -9.82 3.15
N ARG A 400 14.59 -10.38 3.80
CA ARG A 400 13.19 -9.95 3.70
C ARG A 400 12.74 -9.77 2.26
N HIS A 401 13.19 -10.67 1.37
CA HIS A 401 12.74 -10.66 -0.02
C HIS A 401 11.22 -10.87 -0.07
N ARG A 402 10.59 -10.34 -1.10
CA ARG A 402 9.14 -10.28 -1.18
C ARG A 402 8.64 -10.91 -2.48
N ILE A 403 7.47 -11.50 -2.41
CA ILE A 403 6.66 -11.81 -3.59
C ILE A 403 5.41 -10.93 -3.53
N GLU A 404 5.27 -10.08 -4.54
CA GLU A 404 4.11 -9.20 -4.72
C GLU A 404 3.00 -10.01 -5.36
N HIS A 405 1.82 -9.84 -4.86
CA HIS A 405 0.58 -10.55 -5.14
C HIS A 405 0.56 -11.96 -4.53
N ALA A 406 1.53 -12.84 -4.78
CA ALA A 406 1.54 -14.22 -4.28
C ALA A 406 0.13 -14.86 -4.39
N GLN A 407 -0.51 -14.66 -5.58
CA GLN A 407 -1.95 -14.75 -5.72
C GLN A 407 -2.44 -16.19 -5.82
N VAL A 408 -1.79 -17.01 -6.65
CA VAL A 408 -2.08 -18.43 -6.82
C VAL A 408 -0.86 -19.21 -6.40
N LEU A 409 -1.00 -20.09 -5.42
CA LEU A 409 0.11 -20.87 -4.86
C LEU A 409 -0.16 -22.35 -5.02
N ARG A 410 0.89 -23.16 -4.96
CA ARG A 410 0.76 -24.60 -4.73
C ARG A 410 0.86 -24.89 -3.24
N GLU A 411 0.19 -25.92 -2.78
CA GLU A 411 0.24 -26.34 -1.37
C GLU A 411 1.68 -26.58 -0.88
N GLU A 412 2.52 -27.19 -1.73
CA GLU A 412 3.94 -27.47 -1.40
C GLU A 412 4.81 -26.21 -1.33
N ASP A 413 4.43 -25.10 -1.98
CA ASP A 413 5.20 -23.84 -1.99
C ASP A 413 4.88 -22.96 -0.77
N ILE A 414 3.68 -23.06 -0.21
CA ILE A 414 3.25 -22.24 0.94
C ILE A 414 4.22 -22.30 2.14
N PRO A 415 4.71 -23.51 2.56
CA PRO A 415 5.69 -23.60 3.65
C PRO A 415 7.03 -22.90 3.38
N LEU A 416 7.39 -22.70 2.11
CA LEU A 416 8.67 -22.09 1.74
C LEU A 416 8.73 -20.62 2.12
N PHE A 417 7.61 -19.90 2.11
CA PHE A 417 7.57 -18.50 2.56
C PHE A 417 8.10 -18.36 3.99
N GLY A 418 7.57 -19.13 4.93
CA GLY A 418 8.04 -19.09 6.32
C GLY A 418 9.46 -19.65 6.49
N LYS A 419 9.81 -20.72 5.77
CA LYS A 419 11.13 -21.34 5.84
C LYS A 419 12.26 -20.44 5.33
N LEU A 420 12.00 -19.69 4.25
CA LEU A 420 12.98 -18.81 3.60
C LEU A 420 12.92 -17.37 4.12
N GLY A 421 11.95 -17.03 5.00
CA GLY A 421 11.72 -15.66 5.44
C GLY A 421 11.22 -14.74 4.33
N VAL A 422 10.57 -15.29 3.30
CA VAL A 422 9.98 -14.53 2.18
C VAL A 422 8.66 -13.93 2.63
N ILE A 423 8.47 -12.65 2.30
CA ILE A 423 7.25 -11.91 2.63
C ILE A 423 6.23 -12.09 1.51
N ALA A 424 5.01 -12.50 1.87
CA ALA A 424 3.87 -12.48 0.96
C ALA A 424 3.22 -11.08 1.02
N SER A 425 3.47 -10.27 0.00
CA SER A 425 2.94 -8.90 -0.12
C SER A 425 1.70 -8.92 -1.00
N MET A 426 0.52 -8.83 -0.38
CA MET A 426 -0.73 -9.19 -1.03
C MET A 426 -1.76 -8.05 -0.96
N GLN A 427 -2.77 -8.13 -1.84
CA GLN A 427 -3.83 -7.13 -1.95
C GLN A 427 -5.19 -7.81 -1.72
N PRO A 428 -5.75 -7.69 -0.50
CA PRO A 428 -6.98 -8.40 -0.17
C PRO A 428 -8.19 -8.04 -1.05
N THR A 429 -8.26 -6.82 -1.58
CA THR A 429 -9.32 -6.39 -2.50
C THR A 429 -9.31 -7.17 -3.81
N HIS A 430 -8.15 -7.56 -4.33
CA HIS A 430 -8.05 -8.41 -5.52
C HIS A 430 -8.81 -9.74 -5.36
N CYS A 431 -8.79 -10.34 -4.17
CA CYS A 431 -9.56 -11.55 -3.90
C CYS A 431 -11.05 -11.38 -4.19
N THR A 432 -11.61 -10.22 -3.87
CA THR A 432 -13.04 -9.94 -4.04
C THR A 432 -13.40 -9.45 -5.44
N SER A 433 -12.48 -8.81 -6.15
CA SER A 433 -12.67 -8.38 -7.53
C SER A 433 -12.41 -9.51 -8.53
N ASP A 434 -11.40 -10.37 -8.29
CA ASP A 434 -11.03 -11.44 -9.22
C ASP A 434 -11.89 -12.70 -9.14
N LYS A 435 -12.55 -12.97 -8.00
CA LYS A 435 -13.39 -14.17 -7.82
C LYS A 435 -14.44 -14.38 -8.93
N ARG A 436 -14.83 -13.29 -9.62
CA ARG A 436 -15.81 -13.32 -10.71
C ARG A 436 -15.34 -14.11 -11.94
N TRP A 437 -14.01 -14.27 -12.11
CA TRP A 437 -13.42 -15.03 -13.21
C TRP A 437 -12.39 -16.08 -12.77
N ALA A 438 -11.93 -16.00 -11.52
CA ALA A 438 -10.83 -16.86 -11.06
C ALA A 438 -11.15 -18.37 -11.23
N GLU A 439 -12.38 -18.80 -10.94
CA GLU A 439 -12.77 -20.19 -11.12
C GLU A 439 -12.90 -20.61 -12.59
N GLU A 440 -13.25 -19.69 -13.50
CA GLU A 440 -13.23 -19.96 -14.93
C GLU A 440 -11.81 -20.17 -15.44
N ARG A 441 -10.84 -19.39 -14.91
CA ARG A 441 -9.43 -19.43 -15.29
C ARG A 441 -8.70 -20.64 -14.73
N LEU A 442 -8.97 -21.01 -13.48
CA LEU A 442 -8.17 -21.96 -12.71
C LEU A 442 -8.90 -23.28 -12.42
N GLY A 443 -10.25 -23.27 -12.47
CA GLY A 443 -11.06 -24.32 -11.85
C GLY A 443 -11.08 -24.22 -10.33
N SER A 444 -12.06 -24.89 -9.69
CA SER A 444 -12.29 -24.81 -8.25
C SER A 444 -11.13 -25.33 -7.40
N GLU A 445 -10.40 -26.35 -7.87
CA GLU A 445 -9.30 -26.95 -7.10
C GLU A 445 -8.14 -25.98 -6.94
N ARG A 446 -7.64 -25.38 -8.00
CA ARG A 446 -6.53 -24.42 -7.94
C ARG A 446 -6.91 -23.10 -7.24
N CYS A 447 -8.20 -22.77 -7.16
CA CYS A 447 -8.66 -21.61 -6.41
C CYS A 447 -8.63 -21.81 -4.89
N LYS A 448 -8.45 -23.00 -4.37
CA LYS A 448 -8.36 -23.26 -2.93
C LYS A 448 -7.15 -22.57 -2.31
N GLU A 449 -6.02 -22.54 -3.01
CA GLU A 449 -4.76 -21.91 -2.61
C GLU A 449 -4.57 -20.52 -3.24
N ALA A 450 -5.64 -19.92 -3.82
CA ALA A 450 -5.64 -18.54 -4.25
C ALA A 450 -5.89 -17.61 -3.06
N TYR A 451 -5.04 -16.57 -2.91
CA TYR A 451 -5.11 -15.65 -1.77
C TYR A 451 -5.04 -16.39 -0.42
N ALA A 452 -4.06 -17.25 -0.25
CA ALA A 452 -3.92 -18.25 0.83
C ALA A 452 -3.41 -17.64 2.15
N TRP A 453 -4.08 -16.56 2.64
CA TRP A 453 -3.60 -15.79 3.80
C TRP A 453 -3.52 -16.62 5.07
N ARG A 454 -4.55 -17.43 5.36
CA ARG A 454 -4.58 -18.30 6.55
C ARG A 454 -3.50 -19.35 6.48
N SER A 455 -3.36 -20.02 5.34
CA SER A 455 -2.36 -21.06 5.10
C SER A 455 -0.94 -20.50 5.24
N LEU A 456 -0.67 -19.31 4.70
CA LEU A 456 0.62 -18.61 4.84
C LEU A 456 0.92 -18.30 6.32
N LEU A 457 -0.04 -17.74 7.08
CA LEU A 457 0.14 -17.46 8.51
C LEU A 457 0.39 -18.72 9.34
N VAL A 458 -0.33 -19.81 9.07
CA VAL A 458 -0.12 -21.11 9.74
C VAL A 458 1.31 -21.62 9.49
N LYS A 459 1.87 -21.37 8.31
CA LYS A 459 3.26 -21.71 7.96
C LYS A 459 4.27 -20.64 8.38
N ARG A 460 3.86 -19.64 9.21
CA ARG A 460 4.70 -18.57 9.76
C ARG A 460 5.31 -17.64 8.70
N ALA A 461 4.66 -17.51 7.56
CA ALA A 461 5.02 -16.49 6.59
C ALA A 461 4.65 -15.09 7.13
N HIS A 462 5.44 -14.09 6.78
CA HIS A 462 5.12 -12.69 7.02
C HIS A 462 4.18 -12.19 5.93
N LEU A 463 3.04 -11.62 6.34
CA LEU A 463 2.12 -10.93 5.43
C LEU A 463 2.35 -9.43 5.50
N ALA A 464 2.37 -8.79 4.33
CA ALA A 464 2.25 -7.35 4.16
C ALA A 464 1.10 -7.07 3.21
N PHE A 465 0.20 -6.14 3.57
CA PHE A 465 -0.94 -5.81 2.72
C PHE A 465 -0.80 -4.42 2.11
N GLY A 466 -1.22 -4.30 0.86
CA GLY A 466 -1.32 -3.07 0.10
C GLY A 466 -2.61 -3.01 -0.71
N THR A 467 -2.82 -1.92 -1.42
CA THR A 467 -4.00 -1.71 -2.27
C THR A 467 -3.75 -1.97 -3.75
N ASP A 468 -2.50 -1.85 -4.19
CA ASP A 468 -2.14 -1.79 -5.62
C ASP A 468 -2.86 -0.64 -6.36
N TRP A 469 -3.15 0.45 -5.62
CA TRP A 469 -3.82 1.61 -6.19
C TRP A 469 -3.04 2.19 -7.39
N PRO A 470 -3.71 2.48 -8.55
CA PRO A 470 -5.14 2.62 -8.78
C PRO A 470 -5.85 1.38 -9.35
N VAL A 471 -5.24 0.19 -9.30
CA VAL A 471 -5.91 -1.06 -9.73
C VAL A 471 -7.14 -1.28 -8.83
N GLU A 472 -6.95 -1.13 -7.52
CA GLU A 472 -8.03 -1.13 -6.53
C GLU A 472 -8.12 0.24 -5.83
N PRO A 473 -9.23 0.55 -5.13
CA PRO A 473 -9.36 1.80 -4.37
C PRO A 473 -8.32 1.95 -3.27
N LEU A 474 -7.83 3.18 -3.06
CA LEU A 474 -6.92 3.55 -1.98
C LEU A 474 -7.67 3.60 -0.63
N ASN A 475 -8.27 2.51 -0.20
CA ASN A 475 -9.01 2.41 1.07
C ASN A 475 -8.69 1.10 1.79
N PRO A 476 -7.81 1.12 2.82
CA PRO A 476 -7.45 -0.09 3.55
C PRO A 476 -8.63 -0.79 4.25
N LEU A 477 -9.70 -0.06 4.58
CA LEU A 477 -10.89 -0.66 5.21
C LEU A 477 -11.59 -1.64 4.27
N MET A 478 -11.56 -1.41 2.95
CA MET A 478 -12.05 -2.37 1.96
C MET A 478 -11.20 -3.66 1.97
N GLY A 479 -9.87 -3.50 2.07
CA GLY A 479 -8.96 -4.63 2.20
C GLY A 479 -9.15 -5.40 3.51
N LEU A 480 -9.38 -4.71 4.64
CA LEU A 480 -9.72 -5.37 5.91
C LEU A 480 -11.02 -6.18 5.79
N TYR A 481 -12.05 -5.59 5.19
CA TYR A 481 -13.30 -6.31 4.94
C TYR A 481 -13.09 -7.55 4.06
N ALA A 482 -12.34 -7.41 2.98
CA ALA A 482 -12.02 -8.52 2.07
C ALA A 482 -11.26 -9.64 2.79
N ALA A 483 -10.23 -9.31 3.58
CA ALA A 483 -9.42 -10.28 4.32
C ALA A 483 -10.22 -11.06 5.36
N VAL A 484 -11.15 -10.38 6.06
CA VAL A 484 -11.98 -10.99 7.11
C VAL A 484 -13.13 -11.81 6.52
N THR A 485 -13.72 -11.37 5.42
CA THR A 485 -14.98 -11.95 4.92
C THR A 485 -14.86 -12.71 3.62
N ARG A 486 -13.91 -12.38 2.75
CA ARG A 486 -13.79 -12.85 1.36
C ARG A 486 -15.09 -12.70 0.57
N LYS A 487 -15.85 -11.64 0.89
CA LYS A 487 -17.14 -11.29 0.26
C LYS A 487 -16.99 -10.02 -0.57
N ASP A 488 -17.75 -9.94 -1.64
CA ASP A 488 -17.90 -8.73 -2.44
C ASP A 488 -18.56 -7.62 -1.60
N PRO A 489 -17.99 -6.42 -1.51
CA PRO A 489 -18.61 -5.29 -0.80
C PRO A 489 -20.01 -4.92 -1.30
N ALA A 490 -20.25 -5.04 -2.62
CA ALA A 490 -21.54 -4.77 -3.27
C ALA A 490 -22.42 -6.00 -3.39
N GLY A 491 -21.92 -7.19 -3.01
CA GLY A 491 -22.61 -8.47 -3.17
C GLY A 491 -23.71 -8.71 -2.14
N ASN A 492 -24.51 -9.74 -2.39
CA ASN A 492 -25.53 -10.19 -1.45
C ASN A 492 -24.86 -10.71 -0.16
N PRO A 493 -25.18 -10.14 1.03
CA PRO A 493 -24.63 -10.59 2.31
C PRO A 493 -24.87 -12.07 2.61
N SER A 494 -25.93 -12.66 2.05
CA SER A 494 -26.29 -14.08 2.22
C SER A 494 -25.45 -15.03 1.37
N GLN A 495 -24.69 -14.53 0.39
CA GLN A 495 -23.78 -15.38 -0.38
C GLN A 495 -22.65 -15.91 0.52
N PRO A 496 -22.23 -17.18 0.32
CA PRO A 496 -21.12 -17.73 1.06
C PRO A 496 -19.82 -16.95 0.76
N SER A 497 -18.91 -16.94 1.72
CA SER A 497 -17.55 -16.42 1.52
C SER A 497 -16.80 -17.28 0.50
N TRP A 498 -16.09 -16.65 -0.42
CA TRP A 498 -15.30 -17.35 -1.42
C TRP A 498 -14.07 -18.00 -0.75
N TYR A 499 -14.01 -19.34 -0.73
CA TYR A 499 -12.97 -20.12 0.00
C TYR A 499 -12.71 -19.61 1.42
N TRP A 500 -13.74 -19.55 2.26
CA TRP A 500 -13.76 -18.94 3.59
C TRP A 500 -12.64 -19.39 4.54
N ARG A 501 -12.10 -20.58 4.33
CA ARG A 501 -11.04 -21.15 5.17
C ARG A 501 -9.75 -20.31 5.13
N GLU A 502 -9.56 -19.55 4.09
CA GLU A 502 -8.44 -18.62 3.94
C GLU A 502 -8.72 -17.22 4.51
N SER A 503 -9.89 -16.99 5.12
CA SER A 503 -10.15 -15.74 5.87
C SER A 503 -9.26 -15.65 7.10
N ILE A 504 -8.87 -14.43 7.46
CA ILE A 504 -8.07 -14.13 8.65
C ILE A 504 -8.83 -13.21 9.60
N SER A 505 -8.40 -13.13 10.85
CA SER A 505 -9.01 -12.23 11.82
C SER A 505 -8.71 -10.76 11.50
N LEU A 506 -9.55 -9.85 12.03
CA LEU A 506 -9.34 -8.40 11.88
C LEU A 506 -7.96 -7.95 12.42
N ILE A 507 -7.51 -8.51 13.53
CA ILE A 507 -6.19 -8.20 14.11
C ILE A 507 -5.07 -8.65 13.17
N GLU A 508 -5.14 -9.85 12.60
CA GLU A 508 -4.15 -10.34 11.64
C GLU A 508 -4.12 -9.45 10.39
N ALA A 509 -5.29 -9.05 9.87
CA ALA A 509 -5.39 -8.16 8.72
C ALA A 509 -4.84 -6.75 9.02
N LEU A 510 -5.15 -6.18 10.19
CA LEU A 510 -4.58 -4.90 10.63
C LEU A 510 -3.06 -4.98 10.79
N ARG A 511 -2.55 -6.07 11.37
CA ARG A 511 -1.09 -6.27 11.49
C ARG A 511 -0.43 -6.30 10.12
N ALA A 512 -1.03 -6.93 9.11
CA ALA A 512 -0.50 -6.97 7.76
C ALA A 512 -0.48 -5.57 7.09
N TYR A 513 -1.48 -4.70 7.35
CA TYR A 513 -1.52 -3.30 6.89
C TYR A 513 -0.70 -2.32 7.73
N THR A 514 -0.07 -2.74 8.80
CA THR A 514 0.67 -1.86 9.72
C THR A 514 2.08 -2.41 10.00
N ILE A 515 2.23 -3.21 11.07
CA ILE A 515 3.54 -3.74 11.47
C ILE A 515 4.13 -4.72 10.46
N GLY A 516 3.31 -5.51 9.76
CA GLY A 516 3.75 -6.42 8.69
C GLY A 516 4.30 -5.67 7.49
N ALA A 517 3.60 -4.61 7.05
CA ALA A 517 4.09 -3.73 6.00
C ALA A 517 5.34 -2.95 6.44
N ALA A 518 5.44 -2.51 7.71
CA ALA A 518 6.64 -1.89 8.25
C ALA A 518 7.83 -2.87 8.30
N TYR A 519 7.58 -4.15 8.64
CA TYR A 519 8.57 -5.21 8.58
C TYR A 519 9.09 -5.43 7.15
N ALA A 520 8.18 -5.37 6.16
CA ALA A 520 8.54 -5.55 4.75
C ALA A 520 9.51 -4.48 4.22
N GLU A 521 9.66 -3.35 4.90
CA GLU A 521 10.58 -2.28 4.54
C GLU A 521 11.64 -1.99 5.61
N PHE A 522 11.89 -2.93 6.56
CA PHE A 522 12.88 -2.81 7.64
C PHE A 522 12.61 -1.63 8.61
N GLN A 523 11.34 -1.26 8.81
CA GLN A 523 10.97 -0.15 9.69
C GLN A 523 10.04 -0.56 10.86
N ASP A 524 9.90 -1.85 11.13
CA ASP A 524 9.07 -2.40 12.22
C ASP A 524 9.52 -1.96 13.62
N ASN A 525 10.78 -1.58 13.80
CA ASN A 525 11.28 -0.96 15.03
C ASN A 525 10.89 0.52 15.17
N LEU A 526 10.43 1.16 14.10
CA LEU A 526 10.15 2.61 14.06
C LEU A 526 8.69 2.94 14.01
N LYS A 527 7.86 2.10 13.37
CA LYS A 527 6.43 2.34 13.11
C LYS A 527 5.64 1.04 12.99
N GLY A 528 4.34 1.13 12.75
CA GLY A 528 3.44 -0.01 12.52
C GLY A 528 2.81 -0.59 13.78
N SER A 529 3.19 -0.11 14.97
CA SER A 529 2.51 -0.37 16.24
C SER A 529 2.58 0.87 17.14
N LEU A 530 1.65 1.00 18.10
CA LEU A 530 1.61 2.14 19.03
C LEU A 530 2.38 1.78 20.30
N GLU A 531 3.69 1.87 20.22
CA GLU A 531 4.61 1.62 21.34
C GLU A 531 5.44 2.86 21.67
N VAL A 532 5.82 3.00 22.94
CA VAL A 532 6.71 4.10 23.36
C VAL A 532 7.98 4.08 22.52
N VAL A 533 8.47 5.25 22.13
CA VAL A 533 9.60 5.59 21.24
C VAL A 533 9.36 5.36 19.76
N LYS A 534 8.28 4.70 19.34
CA LYS A 534 7.91 4.61 17.91
C LYS A 534 7.34 5.93 17.40
N LEU A 535 7.31 6.06 16.08
CA LEU A 535 6.73 7.22 15.40
C LEU A 535 5.25 7.34 15.72
N ALA A 536 4.80 8.56 15.93
CA ALA A 536 3.41 8.86 16.23
C ALA A 536 2.58 9.02 14.96
N ASP A 537 2.45 7.90 14.23
CA ASP A 537 1.62 7.74 13.05
C ASP A 537 0.39 6.91 13.45
N MET A 538 -0.80 7.53 13.46
CA MET A 538 -2.01 6.96 14.04
C MET A 538 -3.26 7.35 13.26
N VAL A 539 -4.29 6.50 13.36
CA VAL A 539 -5.61 6.74 12.78
C VAL A 539 -6.68 6.61 13.87
N VAL A 540 -7.55 7.59 13.94
CA VAL A 540 -8.79 7.52 14.73
C VAL A 540 -9.90 7.10 13.78
N LEU A 541 -10.67 6.05 14.12
CA LEU A 541 -11.80 5.58 13.34
C LEU A 541 -13.13 6.10 13.90
N THR A 542 -14.12 6.29 13.02
CA THR A 542 -15.46 6.75 13.43
C THR A 542 -16.25 5.70 14.18
N LYS A 543 -15.97 4.39 13.96
CA LYS A 543 -16.68 3.26 14.57
C LYS A 543 -15.71 2.25 15.16
N ASP A 544 -16.17 1.54 16.19
CA ASP A 544 -15.42 0.43 16.81
C ASP A 544 -15.60 -0.87 16.00
N ILE A 545 -14.78 -1.05 14.97
CA ILE A 545 -14.78 -2.23 14.09
C ILE A 545 -14.43 -3.53 14.81
N PHE A 546 -13.95 -3.48 16.06
CA PHE A 546 -13.57 -4.66 16.84
C PHE A 546 -14.76 -5.33 17.55
N VAL A 547 -15.89 -4.64 17.65
CA VAL A 547 -17.11 -5.14 18.30
C VAL A 547 -18.33 -5.17 17.36
N LEU A 548 -18.24 -4.52 16.21
CA LEU A 548 -19.31 -4.47 15.22
C LEU A 548 -19.24 -5.64 14.23
N PRO A 549 -20.36 -5.99 13.58
CA PRO A 549 -20.34 -6.97 12.50
C PRO A 549 -19.36 -6.56 11.37
N PRO A 550 -18.67 -7.51 10.71
CA PRO A 550 -17.65 -7.20 9.70
C PRO A 550 -18.13 -6.26 8.57
N LYS A 551 -19.43 -6.27 8.21
CA LYS A 551 -19.99 -5.36 7.21
C LYS A 551 -19.85 -3.88 7.61
N GLU A 552 -19.82 -3.57 8.90
CA GLU A 552 -19.63 -2.20 9.40
C GLU A 552 -18.21 -1.66 9.16
N ILE A 553 -17.24 -2.51 8.83
CA ILE A 553 -15.93 -2.06 8.35
C ILE A 553 -16.07 -1.18 7.10
N LEU A 554 -16.97 -1.54 6.18
CA LEU A 554 -17.24 -0.76 4.96
C LEU A 554 -17.95 0.58 5.22
N ASN A 555 -18.66 0.69 6.35
CA ASN A 555 -19.37 1.89 6.78
C ASN A 555 -18.57 2.70 7.81
N THR A 556 -17.32 2.34 8.01
CA THR A 556 -16.40 3.04 8.92
C THR A 556 -15.56 4.01 8.10
N GLU A 557 -15.31 5.18 8.67
CA GLU A 557 -14.46 6.20 8.07
C GLU A 557 -13.32 6.56 9.00
N VAL A 558 -12.33 7.23 8.46
CA VAL A 558 -11.25 7.85 9.23
C VAL A 558 -11.76 9.16 9.81
N GLU A 559 -11.78 9.26 11.14
CA GLU A 559 -12.13 10.49 11.86
C GLU A 559 -10.98 11.48 11.86
N ALA A 560 -9.77 10.99 12.15
CA ALA A 560 -8.56 11.80 12.10
C ALA A 560 -7.35 10.96 11.73
N THR A 561 -6.40 11.58 11.05
CA THR A 561 -5.08 11.01 10.76
C THR A 561 -4.02 11.85 11.44
N ILE A 562 -3.21 11.20 12.25
CA ILE A 562 -2.04 11.77 12.90
C ILE A 562 -0.80 11.22 12.21
N PHE A 563 0.04 12.10 11.71
CA PHE A 563 1.28 11.79 11.04
C PHE A 563 2.43 12.57 11.68
N ASP A 564 3.51 11.88 12.00
CA ASP A 564 4.71 12.49 12.59
C ASP A 564 4.37 13.34 13.84
N GLY A 565 3.36 12.90 14.62
CA GLY A 565 2.88 13.56 15.81
C GLY A 565 1.94 14.75 15.58
N GLN A 566 1.60 15.06 14.34
CA GLN A 566 0.71 16.16 13.96
C GLN A 566 -0.62 15.64 13.42
N VAL A 567 -1.73 16.30 13.77
CA VAL A 567 -3.03 16.04 13.14
C VAL A 567 -3.03 16.64 11.73
N ILE A 568 -3.02 15.78 10.70
CA ILE A 568 -2.95 16.20 9.30
C ILE A 568 -4.28 16.10 8.56
N TYR A 569 -5.25 15.42 9.16
CA TYR A 569 -6.61 15.29 8.63
C TYR A 569 -7.60 15.14 9.78
N VAL A 570 -8.72 15.82 9.66
CA VAL A 570 -9.93 15.62 10.47
C VAL A 570 -11.10 15.56 9.50
N ARG A 571 -11.98 14.58 9.70
CA ARG A 571 -13.19 14.42 8.89
C ARG A 571 -14.06 15.66 9.03
N PRO A 572 -14.49 16.27 7.92
CA PRO A 572 -15.45 17.38 7.97
C PRO A 572 -16.75 16.94 8.67
N GLU A 573 -17.31 17.79 9.51
CA GLU A 573 -18.67 17.61 10.02
C GLU A 573 -19.64 17.72 8.84
N GLU A 574 -20.61 16.79 8.74
CA GLU A 574 -21.66 16.80 7.71
C GLU A 574 -22.74 17.85 8.02
#